data_679ae4acd7f3063b27e8a235bbed90b2
#
_entry.id   679ae4acd7f3063b27e8a235bbed90b2
#
_cell.length_a   1.000
_cell.length_b   1.000
_cell.length_c   1.000
_cell.angle_alpha   90.00
_cell.angle_beta   90.00
_cell.angle_gamma   90.00
#
_symmetry.space_group_name_H-M   'P 1'
#
loop_
_entity.id
_entity.type
_entity.pdbx_description
1 polymer ?
#
loop_
_entity_poly.entity_id
_entity_poly.type
_entity_poly.pdbx_seq_one_letter_code
_entity_poly.pdbx_strand_id
1 'polypeptide(L)'
;MDYTSEIAELLSRRGFRRFMMSRTQVGHLLLAGHLDDRPIDIVLDTGASKTLVELTYCRSEGIAVTDTGQVGHGGSVYTLGDARLTLEGLPVRTDGIFAIDMSSTNQRLVSKGIDPIRAVIGQDALRYHQAVIDYATLALFLKEQPA
;
A
#
# COMPACT_ATOMS: atom_id res chain seq x y z
N MET A 1 -0.52 -26.45 -18.13
CA MET A 1 -0.45 -25.13 -17.44
C MET A 1 -1.13 -25.29 -16.10
N ASP A 2 -0.49 -24.90 -15.03
CA ASP A 2 -1.12 -24.95 -13.71
C ASP A 2 -2.12 -23.79 -13.54
N TYR A 3 -2.94 -23.87 -12.48
CA TYR A 3 -4.01 -22.90 -12.29
C TYR A 3 -3.48 -21.48 -12.05
N THR A 4 -2.28 -21.31 -11.48
CA THR A 4 -1.70 -19.98 -11.23
C THR A 4 -1.31 -19.29 -12.51
N SER A 5 -0.77 -20.04 -13.48
CA SER A 5 -0.46 -19.53 -14.82
C SER A 5 -1.72 -19.19 -15.59
N GLU A 6 -2.76 -20.01 -15.46
CA GLU A 6 -4.06 -19.76 -16.10
C GLU A 6 -4.72 -18.49 -15.56
N ILE A 7 -4.69 -18.29 -14.25
CA ILE A 7 -5.21 -17.07 -13.62
C ILE A 7 -4.44 -15.85 -14.11
N ALA A 8 -3.10 -15.90 -14.10
CA ALA A 8 -2.27 -14.78 -14.53
C ALA A 8 -2.55 -14.41 -16.00
N GLU A 9 -2.67 -15.40 -16.86
CA GLU A 9 -2.97 -15.19 -18.27
C GLU A 9 -4.37 -14.60 -18.47
N LEU A 10 -5.38 -15.13 -17.77
CA LEU A 10 -6.74 -14.61 -17.82
C LEU A 10 -6.78 -13.14 -17.39
N LEU A 11 -6.18 -12.81 -16.26
CA LEU A 11 -6.20 -11.46 -15.72
C LEU A 11 -5.45 -10.48 -16.62
N SER A 12 -4.31 -10.90 -17.19
CA SER A 12 -3.57 -10.09 -18.17
C SER A 12 -4.45 -9.71 -19.37
N ARG A 13 -5.19 -10.67 -19.90
CA ARG A 13 -6.11 -10.41 -21.02
C ARG A 13 -7.28 -9.48 -20.64
N ARG A 14 -7.59 -9.39 -19.35
CA ARG A 14 -8.69 -8.57 -18.84
C ARG A 14 -8.23 -7.18 -18.37
N GLY A 15 -6.99 -6.80 -18.66
CA GLY A 15 -6.46 -5.47 -18.35
C GLY A 15 -5.90 -5.32 -16.94
N PHE A 16 -5.52 -6.43 -16.31
CA PHE A 16 -4.84 -6.41 -15.01
C PHE A 16 -3.32 -6.43 -15.18
N ARG A 17 -2.62 -5.68 -14.34
CA ARG A 17 -1.17 -5.80 -14.20
C ARG A 17 -0.85 -6.62 -12.97
N ARG A 18 0.25 -7.36 -13.07
CA ARG A 18 0.75 -8.21 -12.01
C ARG A 18 1.90 -7.52 -11.28
N PHE A 19 1.80 -7.46 -9.96
CA PHE A 19 2.85 -6.93 -9.10
C PHE A 19 3.30 -8.03 -8.15
N MET A 20 4.61 -8.30 -8.12
CA MET A 20 5.15 -9.31 -7.22
C MET A 20 5.34 -8.73 -5.83
N MET A 21 5.00 -9.51 -4.82
CA MET A 21 5.14 -9.13 -3.42
C MET A 21 6.22 -9.97 -2.76
N SER A 22 6.85 -9.42 -1.73
CA SER A 22 7.71 -10.15 -0.82
C SER A 22 7.03 -10.29 0.53
N ARG A 23 7.40 -11.33 1.27
CA ARG A 23 6.82 -11.61 2.58
C ARG A 23 7.85 -11.36 3.68
N THR A 24 7.47 -10.59 4.71
CA THR A 24 8.31 -10.37 5.88
C THR A 24 8.20 -11.53 6.87
N GLN A 25 9.08 -11.56 7.88
CA GLN A 25 9.07 -12.59 8.92
C GLN A 25 7.76 -12.64 9.71
N VAL A 26 7.07 -11.50 9.85
CA VAL A 26 5.78 -11.44 10.54
C VAL A 26 4.59 -11.64 9.60
N GLY A 27 4.84 -11.94 8.33
CA GLY A 27 3.78 -12.26 7.37
C GLY A 27 3.19 -11.06 6.63
N HIS A 28 3.78 -9.87 6.75
CA HIS A 28 3.37 -8.74 5.92
C HIS A 28 3.74 -8.98 4.47
N LEU A 29 2.86 -8.60 3.55
CA LEU A 29 3.14 -8.63 2.12
C LEU A 29 3.55 -7.23 1.68
N LEU A 30 4.74 -7.12 1.08
CA LEU A 30 5.35 -5.85 0.67
C LEU A 30 5.35 -5.69 -0.83
N LEU A 31 5.04 -4.48 -1.28
CA LEU A 31 5.17 -4.01 -2.65
C LEU A 31 6.22 -2.90 -2.70
N ALA A 32 7.04 -2.90 -3.73
CA ALA A 32 7.93 -1.78 -4.01
C ALA A 32 7.21 -0.77 -4.88
N GLY A 33 7.12 0.47 -4.41
CA GLY A 33 6.43 1.54 -5.13
C GLY A 33 7.12 2.88 -4.96
N HIS A 34 6.40 3.94 -5.32
CA HIS A 34 6.88 5.32 -5.16
C HIS A 34 5.78 6.19 -4.58
N LEU A 35 6.15 7.05 -3.66
CA LEU A 35 5.33 8.16 -3.19
C LEU A 35 5.89 9.42 -3.83
N ASP A 36 5.19 9.97 -4.82
CA ASP A 36 5.74 10.94 -5.76
C ASP A 36 7.03 10.37 -6.37
N ASP A 37 8.18 11.02 -6.18
CA ASP A 37 9.46 10.55 -6.70
C ASP A 37 10.26 9.67 -5.73
N ARG A 38 9.73 9.40 -4.54
CA ARG A 38 10.43 8.67 -3.49
C ARG A 38 10.13 7.18 -3.55
N PRO A 39 11.15 6.32 -3.66
CA PRO A 39 10.94 4.88 -3.45
C PRO A 39 10.39 4.62 -2.05
N ILE A 40 9.39 3.77 -1.96
CA ILE A 40 8.76 3.44 -0.69
C ILE A 40 8.27 1.99 -0.72
N ASP A 41 8.49 1.26 0.37
CA ASP A 41 7.91 -0.06 0.56
C ASP A 41 6.50 0.08 1.12
N ILE A 42 5.57 -0.69 0.56
CA ILE A 42 4.15 -0.56 0.84
C ILE A 42 3.63 -1.90 1.34
N VAL A 43 3.00 -1.90 2.50
CA VAL A 43 2.32 -3.09 3.04
C VAL A 43 0.94 -3.19 2.39
N LEU A 44 0.62 -4.38 1.87
CA LEU A 44 -0.73 -4.69 1.43
C LEU A 44 -1.55 -5.09 2.67
N ASP A 45 -2.58 -4.31 3.01
CA ASP A 45 -3.39 -4.57 4.20
C ASP A 45 -4.88 -4.54 3.85
N THR A 46 -5.46 -5.73 3.70
CA THR A 46 -6.90 -5.88 3.41
C THR A 46 -7.79 -5.45 4.58
N GLY A 47 -7.23 -5.30 5.77
CA GLY A 47 -7.95 -4.83 6.94
C GLY A 47 -7.96 -3.31 7.11
N ALA A 48 -7.11 -2.59 6.37
CA ALA A 48 -7.10 -1.13 6.41
C ALA A 48 -8.16 -0.57 5.45
N SER A 49 -9.02 0.31 5.94
CA SER A 49 -10.08 0.90 5.10
C SER A 49 -9.53 1.91 4.10
N LYS A 50 -8.42 2.55 4.40
CA LYS A 50 -7.81 3.61 3.60
C LYS A 50 -6.33 3.33 3.35
N THR A 51 -5.81 3.94 2.29
CA THR A 51 -4.38 3.95 1.99
C THR A 51 -3.70 4.99 2.85
N LEU A 52 -2.61 4.60 3.49
CA LEU A 52 -1.97 5.38 4.55
C LEU A 52 -0.47 5.50 4.32
N VAL A 53 0.11 6.61 4.80
CA VAL A 53 1.56 6.78 4.95
C VAL A 53 1.83 7.07 6.42
N GLU A 54 2.93 6.56 6.94
CA GLU A 54 3.29 6.74 8.34
C GLU A 54 3.70 8.19 8.61
N LEU A 55 3.11 8.81 9.65
CA LEU A 55 3.25 10.24 9.90
C LEU A 55 4.69 10.64 10.23
N THR A 56 5.39 9.87 11.05
CA THR A 56 6.77 10.19 11.44
C THR A 56 7.69 10.15 10.22
N TYR A 57 7.47 9.20 9.32
CA TYR A 57 8.19 9.13 8.05
C TYR A 57 7.92 10.37 7.20
N CYS A 58 6.66 10.81 7.09
CA CYS A 58 6.33 12.04 6.37
C CYS A 58 7.11 13.23 6.91
N ARG A 59 7.14 13.39 8.23
CA ARG A 59 7.84 14.51 8.88
C ARG A 59 9.34 14.43 8.68
N SER A 60 9.93 13.25 8.80
CA SER A 60 11.38 13.07 8.61
C SER A 60 11.82 13.35 7.18
N GLU A 61 10.95 13.10 6.21
CA GLU A 61 11.24 13.30 4.79
C GLU A 61 10.76 14.65 4.25
N GLY A 62 10.21 15.50 5.11
CA GLY A 62 9.73 16.81 4.70
C GLY A 62 8.49 16.76 3.82
N ILE A 63 7.70 15.71 3.91
CA ILE A 63 6.44 15.57 3.18
C ILE A 63 5.36 16.36 3.90
N ALA A 64 4.73 17.31 3.20
CA ALA A 64 3.70 18.16 3.77
C ALA A 64 2.46 17.35 4.15
N VAL A 65 1.96 17.54 5.36
CA VAL A 65 0.74 16.93 5.86
C VAL A 65 -0.17 17.99 6.46
N THR A 66 -1.47 17.80 6.33
CA THR A 66 -2.49 18.72 6.86
C THR A 66 -3.41 17.95 7.79
N ASP A 67 -3.61 18.48 9.00
CA ASP A 67 -4.54 17.88 9.97
C ASP A 67 -5.97 17.96 9.44
N THR A 68 -6.66 16.82 9.41
CA THR A 68 -8.04 16.74 8.94
C THR A 68 -9.04 17.12 10.03
N GLY A 69 -8.60 17.24 11.28
CA GLY A 69 -9.49 17.42 12.43
C GLY A 69 -10.18 16.14 12.89
N GLN A 70 -9.92 15.02 12.22
CA GLN A 70 -10.48 13.71 12.59
C GLN A 70 -9.50 12.93 13.45
N VAL A 71 -10.03 11.99 14.23
CA VAL A 71 -9.26 11.10 15.10
C VAL A 71 -9.61 9.66 14.74
N GLY A 72 -8.58 8.86 14.46
CA GLY A 72 -8.70 7.43 14.24
C GLY A 72 -8.08 6.63 15.37
N HIS A 73 -7.84 5.34 15.13
CA HIS A 73 -7.23 4.44 16.13
C HIS A 73 -5.82 4.86 16.56
N GLY A 74 -5.05 5.46 15.68
CA GLY A 74 -3.69 5.91 15.96
C GLY A 74 -3.57 7.38 16.39
N GLY A 75 -4.68 8.04 16.73
CA GLY A 75 -4.72 9.45 17.04
C GLY A 75 -5.18 10.31 15.88
N SER A 76 -4.61 11.52 15.74
CA SER A 76 -4.99 12.45 14.67
C SER A 76 -4.73 11.87 13.28
N VAL A 77 -5.61 12.21 12.35
CA VAL A 77 -5.51 11.82 10.95
C VAL A 77 -5.15 13.04 10.12
N TYR A 78 -4.12 12.90 9.29
CA TYR A 78 -3.63 13.95 8.39
C TYR A 78 -3.86 13.52 6.94
N THR A 79 -3.87 14.48 6.02
CA THR A 79 -3.90 14.21 4.58
C THR A 79 -2.61 14.69 3.93
N LEU A 80 -2.19 13.99 2.88
CA LEU A 80 -1.04 14.36 2.06
C LEU A 80 -1.44 15.21 0.84
N GLY A 81 -2.72 15.55 0.71
CA GLY A 81 -3.19 16.39 -0.40
C GLY A 81 -3.02 15.71 -1.75
N ASP A 82 -2.21 16.31 -2.63
CA ASP A 82 -2.04 15.85 -4.02
C ASP A 82 -0.96 14.78 -4.19
N ALA A 83 -0.42 14.23 -3.11
CA ALA A 83 0.58 13.18 -3.20
C ALA A 83 0.06 11.96 -3.97
N ARG A 84 0.94 11.34 -4.75
CA ARG A 84 0.61 10.21 -5.61
C ARG A 84 1.41 8.97 -5.24
N LEU A 85 0.71 7.85 -5.17
CA LEU A 85 1.32 6.55 -4.97
C LEU A 85 1.28 5.79 -6.29
N THR A 86 2.43 5.24 -6.70
CA THR A 86 2.53 4.46 -7.92
C THR A 86 3.18 3.10 -7.66
N LEU A 87 2.80 2.11 -8.45
CA LEU A 87 3.41 0.78 -8.48
C LEU A 87 3.92 0.54 -9.90
N GLU A 88 5.23 0.48 -10.08
CA GLU A 88 5.85 0.28 -11.40
C GLU A 88 5.25 1.19 -12.46
N GLY A 89 5.06 2.46 -12.10
CA GLY A 89 4.48 3.48 -12.97
C GLY A 89 2.95 3.50 -13.03
N LEU A 90 2.26 2.52 -12.47
CA LEU A 90 0.80 2.53 -12.41
C LEU A 90 0.33 3.45 -11.26
N PRO A 91 -0.41 4.53 -11.56
CA PRO A 91 -1.01 5.34 -10.50
C PRO A 91 -2.05 4.53 -9.72
N VAL A 92 -1.90 4.47 -8.41
CA VAL A 92 -2.84 3.77 -7.54
C VAL A 92 -3.97 4.73 -7.18
N ARG A 93 -5.18 4.38 -7.58
CA ARG A 93 -6.36 5.17 -7.25
C ARG A 93 -6.80 4.91 -5.81
N THR A 94 -7.00 5.98 -5.05
CA THR A 94 -7.39 5.93 -3.64
C THR A 94 -8.47 6.97 -3.35
N ASP A 95 -9.03 6.94 -2.13
CA ASP A 95 -9.90 8.00 -1.63
C ASP A 95 -9.11 9.23 -1.13
N GLY A 96 -7.83 9.31 -1.45
CA GLY A 96 -6.86 10.22 -0.89
C GLY A 96 -5.85 9.46 -0.05
N ILE A 97 -4.67 10.04 0.13
CA ILE A 97 -3.62 9.43 0.95
C ILE A 97 -3.62 10.14 2.30
N PHE A 98 -3.79 9.35 3.36
CA PHE A 98 -3.81 9.85 4.73
C PHE A 98 -2.53 9.48 5.45
N ALA A 99 -2.22 10.21 6.52
CA ALA A 99 -1.09 9.89 7.39
C ALA A 99 -1.58 9.71 8.81
N ILE A 100 -1.07 8.68 9.46
CA ILE A 100 -1.31 8.40 10.88
C ILE A 100 -0.01 8.02 11.56
N ASP A 101 0.03 8.20 12.88
CA ASP A 101 1.18 7.79 13.68
C ASP A 101 1.15 6.28 13.92
N MET A 102 2.13 5.58 13.40
CA MET A 102 2.32 4.13 13.57
C MET A 102 3.54 3.82 14.44
N SER A 103 4.03 4.78 15.21
CA SER A 103 5.28 4.65 15.99
C SER A 103 5.26 3.43 16.92
N SER A 104 4.14 3.18 17.58
CA SER A 104 4.01 2.05 18.51
C SER A 104 4.19 0.71 17.81
N THR A 105 3.54 0.52 16.68
CA THR A 105 3.69 -0.70 15.86
C THR A 105 5.13 -0.81 15.32
N ASN A 106 5.67 0.29 14.83
CA ASN A 106 7.00 0.31 14.22
C ASN A 106 8.11 0.04 15.24
N GLN A 107 7.98 0.51 16.47
CA GLN A 107 8.92 0.19 17.54
C GLN A 107 8.98 -1.32 17.81
N ARG A 108 7.83 -1.99 17.81
CA ARG A 108 7.78 -3.45 17.98
C ARG A 108 8.42 -4.18 16.80
N LEU A 109 8.19 -3.73 15.58
CA LEU A 109 8.80 -4.33 14.39
C LEU A 109 10.32 -4.19 14.42
N VAL A 110 10.81 -2.97 14.67
CA VAL A 110 12.25 -2.69 14.73
C VAL A 110 12.92 -3.51 15.83
N SER A 111 12.26 -3.69 16.98
CA SER A 111 12.81 -4.51 18.07
C SER A 111 12.99 -5.97 17.66
N LYS A 112 12.28 -6.43 16.65
CA LYS A 112 12.39 -7.80 16.08
C LYS A 112 13.28 -7.85 14.84
N GLY A 113 13.97 -6.76 14.51
CA GLY A 113 14.84 -6.69 13.34
C GLY A 113 14.07 -6.56 12.02
N ILE A 114 12.81 -6.11 12.09
CA ILE A 114 11.95 -5.90 10.90
C ILE A 114 11.86 -4.42 10.61
N ASP A 115 11.92 -4.06 9.32
CA ASP A 115 11.82 -2.67 8.90
C ASP A 115 10.47 -2.06 9.29
N PRO A 116 10.45 -0.78 9.67
CA PRO A 116 9.20 -0.10 10.01
C PRO A 116 8.28 0.01 8.80
N ILE A 117 6.97 -0.01 9.06
CA ILE A 117 5.95 0.25 8.04
C ILE A 117 6.01 1.73 7.68
N ARG A 118 6.10 2.03 6.37
CA ARG A 118 6.12 3.40 5.86
C ARG A 118 4.84 3.75 5.13
N ALA A 119 4.24 2.80 4.43
CA ALA A 119 3.00 3.00 3.69
C ALA A 119 2.17 1.73 3.69
N VAL A 120 0.87 1.91 3.53
CA VAL A 120 -0.12 0.82 3.49
C VAL A 120 -1.09 1.07 2.34
N ILE A 121 -1.28 0.08 1.48
CA ILE A 121 -2.39 0.06 0.52
C ILE A 121 -3.58 -0.61 1.20
N GLY A 122 -4.69 0.10 1.28
CA GLY A 122 -5.91 -0.36 1.93
C GLY A 122 -7.04 -0.70 0.98
N GLN A 123 -8.20 -0.93 1.54
CA GLN A 123 -9.40 -1.39 0.82
C GLN A 123 -9.86 -0.42 -0.27
N ASP A 124 -9.67 0.88 -0.10
CA ASP A 124 -10.06 1.87 -1.09
C ASP A 124 -9.38 1.60 -2.44
N ALA A 125 -8.05 1.47 -2.46
CA ALA A 125 -7.29 1.14 -3.65
C ALA A 125 -7.66 -0.24 -4.21
N LEU A 126 -7.78 -1.23 -3.33
CA LEU A 126 -8.09 -2.60 -3.74
C LEU A 126 -9.45 -2.69 -4.41
N ARG A 127 -10.44 -1.95 -3.91
CA ARG A 127 -11.77 -1.90 -4.54
C ARG A 127 -11.77 -1.18 -5.87
N TYR A 128 -11.13 -0.01 -5.95
CA TYR A 128 -11.05 0.74 -7.22
C TYR A 128 -10.41 -0.08 -8.33
N HIS A 129 -9.34 -0.80 -8.01
CA HIS A 129 -8.60 -1.60 -8.98
C HIS A 129 -9.09 -3.05 -9.10
N GLN A 130 -10.20 -3.40 -8.47
CA GLN A 130 -10.76 -4.76 -8.51
C GLN A 130 -9.70 -5.81 -8.23
N ALA A 131 -8.91 -5.62 -7.18
CA ALA A 131 -7.72 -6.39 -6.88
C ALA A 131 -7.96 -7.89 -6.76
N VAL A 132 -7.03 -8.66 -7.27
CA VAL A 132 -6.95 -10.12 -7.05
C VAL A 132 -5.62 -10.42 -6.39
N ILE A 133 -5.66 -11.12 -5.27
CA ILE A 133 -4.47 -11.49 -4.51
C ILE A 133 -4.25 -12.99 -4.69
N ASP A 134 -3.10 -13.36 -5.23
CA ASP A 134 -2.69 -14.75 -5.41
C ASP A 134 -1.62 -15.08 -4.37
N TYR A 135 -2.02 -15.80 -3.34
CA TYR A 135 -1.10 -16.23 -2.29
C TYR A 135 -0.13 -17.31 -2.75
N ALA A 136 -0.50 -18.09 -3.78
CA ALA A 136 0.36 -19.18 -4.26
C ALA A 136 1.65 -18.62 -4.87
N THR A 137 1.56 -17.50 -5.58
CA THR A 137 2.72 -16.86 -6.23
C THR A 137 3.14 -15.54 -5.57
N LEU A 138 2.45 -15.11 -4.53
CA LEU A 138 2.60 -13.79 -3.89
C LEU A 138 2.50 -12.66 -4.91
N ALA A 139 1.43 -12.68 -5.69
CA ALA A 139 1.17 -11.67 -6.71
C ALA A 139 -0.10 -10.88 -6.38
N LEU A 140 -0.03 -9.58 -6.61
CA LEU A 140 -1.18 -8.68 -6.59
C LEU A 140 -1.51 -8.30 -8.02
N PHE A 141 -2.75 -8.49 -8.42
CA PHE A 141 -3.24 -8.04 -9.73
C PHE A 141 -4.16 -6.85 -9.54
N LEU A 142 -3.86 -5.77 -10.24
CA LEU A 142 -4.67 -4.55 -10.23
C LEU A 142 -5.12 -4.23 -11.65
N LYS A 143 -6.39 -3.91 -11.81
CA LYS A 143 -6.90 -3.44 -13.09
C LYS A 143 -6.28 -2.08 -13.40
N GLU A 144 -5.68 -1.93 -14.58
CA GLU A 144 -4.95 -0.71 -14.95
C GLU A 144 -5.86 0.50 -15.08
N GLN A 145 -7.10 0.30 -15.56
CA GLN A 145 -8.08 1.36 -15.66
C GLN A 145 -9.21 1.07 -14.66
N PRO A 146 -9.10 1.60 -13.44
CA PRO A 146 -10.11 1.38 -12.43
C PRO A 146 -11.44 2.05 -12.79
N ALA A 147 -12.52 1.48 -12.26
CA ALA A 147 -13.86 1.99 -12.49
C ALA A 147 -14.06 3.38 -11.86
#